data_d683aa8cbbec70cbbfb5d1b659660d93
#
_entry.id   d683aa8cbbec70cbbfb5d1b659660d93
#
_cell.length_a   1.000
_cell.length_b   1.000
_cell.length_c   1.000
_cell.angle_alpha   90.00
_cell.angle_beta   90.00
_cell.angle_gamma   90.00
#
_symmetry.space_group_name_H-M   'P 1'
#
loop_
_entity.id
_entity.type
_entity.pdbx_description
1 polymer ?
#
loop_
_entity_poly.entity_id
_entity_poly.type
_entity_poly.pdbx_seq_one_letter_code
_entity_poly.pdbx_strand_id
1 'polypeptide(L)' 'MKKERVDVLAFNQGLFETREKAKRSVMAGLVYNDKNERLDKPGEKISVETPLHTKGQIMPYVSRGGLK' A
#
# COMPACT_ATOMS: atom_id res chain seq x y z
N MET A 1 4.39 -17.50 13.03
CA MET A 1 4.48 -16.39 12.13
C MET A 1 3.58 -15.27 12.61
N LYS A 2 4.03 -14.06 12.43
CA LYS A 2 3.26 -12.90 12.87
C LYS A 2 2.35 -12.39 11.77
N LYS A 3 1.23 -11.87 12.18
CA LYS A 3 0.31 -11.21 11.26
C LYS A 3 0.07 -9.79 11.75
N GLU A 4 -0.22 -8.91 10.83
CA GLU A 4 -0.45 -7.52 11.15
C GLU A 4 -1.53 -6.98 10.24
N ARG A 5 -2.21 -5.93 10.68
CA ARG A 5 -3.24 -5.31 9.87
C ARG A 5 -2.62 -4.76 8.60
N VAL A 6 -3.38 -4.86 7.52
CA VAL A 6 -2.89 -4.42 6.20
C VAL A 6 -2.49 -2.95 6.23
N ASP A 7 -3.30 -2.10 6.87
CA ASP A 7 -2.98 -0.68 6.91
C ASP A 7 -1.68 -0.42 7.69
N VAL A 8 -1.50 -1.11 8.81
CA VAL A 8 -0.30 -0.95 9.60
C VAL A 8 0.90 -1.52 8.84
N LEU A 9 0.73 -2.66 8.21
CA LEU A 9 1.82 -3.29 7.48
C LEU A 9 2.25 -2.42 6.30
N ALA A 10 1.31 -1.84 5.59
CA ALA A 10 1.63 -0.96 4.48
C ALA A 10 2.42 0.26 4.97
N PHE A 11 2.03 0.81 6.12
CA PHE A 11 2.77 1.92 6.69
C PHE A 11 4.18 1.49 7.09
N ASN A 12 4.29 0.33 7.73
CA ASN A 12 5.58 -0.15 8.21
C ASN A 12 6.54 -0.46 7.07
N GLN A 13 6.01 -0.82 5.91
CA GLN A 13 6.87 -1.09 4.75
C GLN A 13 7.29 0.18 4.03
N GLY A 14 6.84 1.33 4.51
CA GLY A 14 7.26 2.60 3.95
C GLY A 14 6.49 3.01 2.71
N LEU A 15 5.33 2.40 2.46
CA LEU A 15 4.53 2.77 1.30
C LEU A 15 3.85 4.12 1.48
N PHE A 16 3.63 4.53 2.72
CA PHE A 16 2.90 5.75 3.01
C PHE A 16 3.58 6.49 4.15
N GLU A 17 3.36 7.78 4.21
CA GLU A 17 3.96 8.62 5.24
C GLU A 17 3.28 8.49 6.59
N THR A 18 2.00 8.15 6.59
CA THR A 18 1.24 8.01 7.82
C THR A 18 0.34 6.79 7.73
N ARG A 19 -0.07 6.31 8.91
CA ARG A 19 -0.99 5.17 8.91
C ARG A 19 -2.35 5.55 8.38
N GLU A 20 -2.74 6.79 8.56
CA GLU A 20 -4.03 7.23 8.03
C GLU A 20 -4.03 7.17 6.51
N LYS A 21 -2.95 7.61 5.88
CA LYS A 21 -2.84 7.51 4.43
C LYS A 21 -2.85 6.05 3.99
N ALA A 22 -2.15 5.20 4.73
CA ALA A 22 -2.14 3.77 4.41
C ALA A 22 -3.55 3.20 4.49
N LYS A 23 -4.27 3.52 5.56
CA LYS A 23 -5.63 3.03 5.73
C LYS A 23 -6.52 3.48 4.58
N ARG A 24 -6.43 4.76 4.22
CA ARG A 24 -7.25 5.31 3.14
C ARG A 24 -6.93 4.63 1.82
N SER A 25 -5.65 4.40 1.56
CA SER A 25 -5.26 3.77 0.32
C SER A 25 -5.73 2.32 0.25
N VAL A 26 -5.68 1.61 1.38
CA VAL A 26 -6.21 0.26 1.42
C VAL A 26 -7.72 0.28 1.12
N MET A 27 -8.43 1.18 1.77
CA MET A 27 -9.87 1.29 1.56
C MET A 27 -10.22 1.68 0.13
N ALA A 28 -9.35 2.42 -0.51
CA ALA A 28 -9.55 2.81 -1.90
C ALA A 28 -9.16 1.70 -2.89
N GLY A 29 -8.61 0.60 -2.38
CA GLY A 29 -8.22 -0.50 -3.24
C GLY A 29 -6.94 -0.26 -4.00
N LEU A 30 -6.04 0.53 -3.43
CA LEU A 30 -4.78 0.87 -4.08
C LEU A 30 -3.63 -0.01 -3.63
N VAL A 31 -3.81 -0.80 -2.59
CA VAL A 31 -2.75 -1.63 -2.04
C VAL A 31 -2.96 -3.07 -2.50
N TYR A 32 -1.88 -3.68 -2.96
CA TYR A 32 -1.90 -5.05 -3.47
C TYR A 32 -0.83 -5.86 -2.76
N ASN A 33 -1.04 -7.16 -2.68
CA ASN A 33 -0.04 -8.06 -2.11
C ASN A 33 0.90 -8.56 -3.21
N ASP A 34 1.77 -9.48 -2.84
CA ASP A 34 2.77 -10.00 -3.77
C ASP A 34 2.14 -10.81 -4.92
N LYS A 35 0.88 -11.18 -4.77
CA LYS A 35 0.16 -11.91 -5.81
C LYS A 35 -0.72 -10.99 -6.65
N ASN A 36 -0.56 -9.69 -6.48
CA ASN A 36 -1.37 -8.69 -7.19
C ASN A 36 -2.84 -8.77 -6.83
N GLU A 37 -3.13 -9.24 -5.64
CA GLU A 37 -4.50 -9.27 -5.14
C GLU A 37 -4.80 -7.98 -4.40
N ARG A 38 -5.91 -7.37 -4.74
CA ARG A 38 -6.28 -6.10 -4.12
C ARG A 38 -6.67 -6.31 -2.66
N LEU A 39 -6.10 -5.50 -1.81
CA LEU A 39 -6.38 -5.52 -0.38
C LEU A 39 -7.20 -4.28 -0.07
N ASP A 40 -8.48 -4.46 0.18
CA ASP A 40 -9.38 -3.32 0.41
C ASP A 40 -9.94 -3.29 1.83
N LYS A 41 -9.44 -4.17 2.68
CA LYS A 41 -9.89 -4.22 4.08
C LYS A 41 -8.72 -3.87 4.99
N PRO A 42 -8.66 -2.64 5.48
CA PRO A 42 -7.51 -2.23 6.29
C PRO A 42 -7.38 -3.02 7.59
N GLY A 43 -8.47 -3.54 8.12
CA GLY A 43 -8.42 -4.34 9.33
C GLY A 43 -8.03 -5.79 9.14
N GLU A 44 -7.88 -6.21 7.90
CA GLU A 44 -7.50 -7.59 7.62
C GLU A 44 -6.06 -7.82 8.04
N LYS A 45 -5.82 -8.97 8.66
CA LYS A 45 -4.48 -9.33 9.11
C LYS A 45 -3.84 -10.29 8.12
N ILE A 46 -2.61 -10.01 7.75
CA ILE A 46 -1.85 -10.86 6.84
C ILE A 46 -0.44 -10.99 7.39
N SER A 47 0.30 -11.94 6.85
CA SER A 47 1.66 -12.19 7.32
C SER A 47 2.50 -10.92 7.17
N VAL A 48 3.28 -10.61 8.20
CA VAL A 48 4.14 -9.41 8.17
C VAL A 48 5.22 -9.53 7.11
N GLU A 49 5.46 -10.72 6.61
CA GLU A 49 6.46 -10.93 5.57
C GLU A 49 5.91 -10.72 4.17
N THR A 50 4.61 -10.51 4.05
CA THR A 50 3.99 -10.30 2.73
C THR A 50 4.41 -8.94 2.19
N PRO A 51 5.09 -8.90 1.05
CA PRO A 51 5.43 -7.60 0.43
C PRO A 51 4.19 -6.96 -0.16
N LEU A 52 4.03 -5.69 0.10
CA LEU A 52 2.88 -4.94 -0.41
C LEU A 52 3.37 -3.91 -1.41
N HIS A 53 2.49 -3.55 -2.33
CA HIS A 53 2.79 -2.50 -3.29
C HIS A 53 1.50 -1.79 -3.65
N THR A 54 1.64 -0.63 -4.27
CA THR A 54 0.49 0.13 -4.70
C THR A 54 0.42 0.11 -6.23
N LYS A 55 -0.78 0.15 -6.74
CA LYS A 55 -0.98 0.25 -8.17
C LYS A 55 -1.56 1.61 -8.50
N GLY A 56 -1.39 2.00 -9.75
CA GLY A 56 -1.93 3.27 -10.19
C GLY A 56 -1.08 4.45 -9.80
N GLN A 57 0.11 4.16 -9.43
CA GLN A 57 0.97 5.21 -9.11
C GLN A 57 1.54 5.81 -10.32
N ILE A 58 1.51 6.13 -10.89
CA ILE A 58 2.08 6.55 -11.99
C ILE A 58 2.68 7.78 -12.10
N MET A 59 2.75 7.76 -11.78
CA MET A 59 2.92 8.55 -11.97
C MET A 59 3.60 9.09 -12.35
N PRO A 60 3.74 9.41 -12.70
CA PRO A 60 4.11 10.10 -13.06
C PRO A 60 4.48 10.91 -13.09
N TYR A 61 4.51 11.04 -13.04
CA TYR A 61 4.71 11.80 -13.10
C TYR A 61 5.40 12.40 -13.33
N VAL A 62 5.61 12.31 -13.51
CA VAL A 62 6.01 12.83 -13.74
C VAL A 62 6.63 13.40 -13.91
N SER A 63 6.74 13.41 -14.08
CA SER A 63 7.06 13.89 -14.32
C SER A 63 7.52 14.75 -14.43
N ARG A 64 7.67 14.93 -14.51
CA ARG A 64 7.88 15.72 -14.63
C ARG A 64 8.35 16.29 -14.94
N GLY A 65 8.38 16.18 -15.10
CA GLY A 65 8.60 16.56 -15.53
C GLY A 65 9.10 17.14 -15.76
N GLY A 66 9.14 17.13 -15.90
CA GLY A 66 9.39 17.51 -16.30
C GLY A 66 9.95 18.14 -16.58
N LEU A 67 9.96 18.21 -16.81
CA LEU A 67 10.20 18.65 -17.16
C LEU A 67 10.44 19.23 -17.39
N LYS A 68 10.60 19.27 -17.56
CA LYS A 68 10.48 19.67 -17.85
C LYS A 68 10.55 20.04 -18.02
#